data_5df57a855783734142d5723bb62d28dc
#
_entry.id   5df57a855783734142d5723bb62d28dc
#
_cell.length_a   1.000
_cell.length_b   1.000
_cell.length_c   1.000
_cell.angle_alpha   90.00
_cell.angle_beta   90.00
_cell.angle_gamma   90.00
#
_symmetry.space_group_name_H-M   'P 1'
#
loop_
_entity.id
_entity.type
_entity.pdbx_description
1 polymer ?
#
loop_
_entity_poly.entity_id
_entity_poly.type
_entity_poly.pdbx_seq_one_letter_code
_entity_poly.pdbx_strand_id
1 'polypeptide(L)'
;MLNRRELAGMLTMLPMAPAWAQGRTLPFYDSIGPELFARALDISTAALAPRGSVLLPANVQYAWPHPARPLLYVASSDGVPGGANGPGAPGNKHAVTAFRVGGDGALAPLGKALPLTARPIHLTVSGDGRFLLVAYNNPSHVTVHAIGADWLPDPALAQPPGLDFGIYVHQVRVTPDGHGVTVVTRGNDAAAGKPEDPGAIKLFGFQDGHLANRASIAPGNGLGFGPRHLDFHPRLRCAYVSLERQNSLFVYGMTPDGGFSRDPLFRQSTLADPNGKTRHPGQGAGPIHVHPGGRFVYLANRGSGMAQGVSNGGENSIAVFALDPQSGAPTHIQSIDAHGFETRTFSIDSSGTLLVAASQIPMQVAEGGLHRVSAGLSFYRIGADGKLTFLRKQDVDTAKGTHFWCGFLSMS
;
A
#
# COMPACT_ATOMS: atom_id res chain seq x y z
N MET A 1 -56.85 -3.92 -60.40
CA MET A 1 -56.98 -3.04 -59.22
C MET A 1 -56.64 -3.84 -58.02
N LEU A 2 -55.38 -3.79 -57.54
CA LEU A 2 -54.94 -4.42 -56.28
C LEU A 2 -54.30 -3.34 -55.44
N ASN A 3 -54.81 -3.24 -54.26
CA ASN A 3 -54.67 -2.17 -53.29
C ASN A 3 -53.25 -2.14 -52.68
N ARG A 4 -52.67 -0.94 -52.67
CA ARG A 4 -51.48 -0.61 -51.81
C ARG A 4 -51.98 -0.38 -50.41
N ARG A 5 -51.59 -1.27 -49.48
CA ARG A 5 -51.52 -0.95 -48.06
C ARG A 5 -50.72 -2.03 -47.31
N GLU A 6 -49.85 -1.49 -46.45
CA GLU A 6 -49.26 -2.15 -45.27
C GLU A 6 -48.02 -3.02 -45.46
N LEU A 7 -46.87 -2.32 -45.68
CA LEU A 7 -45.62 -2.74 -45.09
C LEU A 7 -45.29 -1.80 -43.88
N ALA A 8 -45.84 -2.17 -42.72
CA ALA A 8 -45.43 -1.58 -41.46
C ALA A 8 -44.11 -2.26 -41.07
N GLY A 9 -42.99 -1.56 -41.26
CA GLY A 9 -41.69 -1.97 -40.80
C GLY A 9 -41.67 -2.00 -39.27
N MET A 10 -41.55 -3.20 -38.67
CA MET A 10 -41.14 -3.38 -37.27
C MET A 10 -39.69 -2.93 -37.17
N LEU A 11 -39.44 -1.67 -36.78
CA LEU A 11 -38.19 -1.26 -36.20
C LEU A 11 -38.12 -1.91 -34.81
N THR A 12 -37.39 -3.02 -34.70
CA THR A 12 -36.97 -3.55 -33.39
C THR A 12 -36.00 -2.54 -32.78
N MET A 13 -36.50 -1.73 -31.84
CA MET A 13 -35.65 -0.96 -30.95
C MET A 13 -34.87 -1.94 -30.13
N LEU A 14 -33.58 -2.13 -30.45
CA LEU A 14 -32.61 -2.72 -29.53
C LEU A 14 -32.61 -1.85 -28.26
N PRO A 15 -32.76 -2.42 -27.07
CA PRO A 15 -32.69 -1.63 -25.86
C PRO A 15 -31.31 -0.97 -25.81
N MET A 16 -31.26 0.36 -25.90
CA MET A 16 -30.04 1.10 -25.58
C MET A 16 -29.69 0.79 -24.12
N ALA A 17 -28.52 0.17 -23.92
CA ALA A 17 -27.98 0.01 -22.59
C ALA A 17 -27.92 1.40 -21.93
N PRO A 18 -28.36 1.52 -20.67
CA PRO A 18 -28.38 2.80 -20.00
C PRO A 18 -26.93 3.35 -19.89
N ALA A 19 -26.77 4.67 -19.98
CA ALA A 19 -25.48 5.36 -20.06
C ALA A 19 -24.52 5.08 -18.89
N TRP A 20 -25.02 4.50 -17.76
CA TRP A 20 -24.20 4.02 -16.65
C TRP A 20 -23.51 2.66 -16.90
N ALA A 21 -23.82 1.99 -18.02
CA ALA A 21 -23.21 0.72 -18.41
C ALA A 21 -21.88 0.88 -19.19
N GLN A 22 -21.41 2.10 -19.46
CA GLN A 22 -20.07 2.32 -19.96
C GLN A 22 -19.08 2.20 -18.79
N GLY A 23 -18.33 1.09 -18.75
CA GLY A 23 -17.37 0.78 -17.71
C GLY A 23 -16.37 1.93 -17.50
N ARG A 24 -16.25 2.41 -16.26
CA ARG A 24 -15.23 3.41 -15.90
C ARG A 24 -13.87 2.73 -15.90
N THR A 25 -12.99 3.14 -16.80
CA THR A 25 -11.60 2.66 -16.87
C THR A 25 -10.69 3.62 -16.13
N LEU A 26 -9.86 3.08 -15.21
CA LEU A 26 -8.90 3.86 -14.44
C LEU A 26 -7.46 3.42 -14.74
N PRO A 27 -6.47 4.33 -14.69
CA PRO A 27 -5.07 3.98 -14.70
C PRO A 27 -4.73 3.15 -13.46
N PHE A 28 -4.10 2.00 -13.69
CA PHE A 28 -3.60 1.09 -12.67
C PHE A 28 -2.17 0.70 -13.01
N TYR A 29 -1.33 0.58 -11.99
CA TYR A 29 0.09 0.28 -12.14
C TYR A 29 0.47 -0.88 -11.25
N ASP A 30 1.36 -1.74 -11.73
CA ASP A 30 1.99 -2.81 -10.96
C ASP A 30 3.45 -2.99 -11.38
N SER A 31 4.28 -3.55 -10.51
CA SER A 31 5.72 -3.66 -10.77
C SER A 31 6.24 -5.07 -10.61
N ILE A 32 7.13 -5.49 -11.53
CA ILE A 32 7.88 -6.75 -11.45
C ILE A 32 9.36 -6.40 -11.56
N GLY A 33 10.10 -6.56 -10.47
CA GLY A 33 11.50 -6.14 -10.45
C GLY A 33 11.64 -4.64 -10.81
N PRO A 34 12.46 -4.29 -11.80
CA PRO A 34 12.66 -2.91 -12.22
C PRO A 34 11.61 -2.40 -13.22
N GLU A 35 10.70 -3.25 -13.70
CA GLU A 35 9.69 -2.87 -14.68
C GLU A 35 8.39 -2.45 -14.01
N LEU A 36 7.90 -1.26 -14.35
CA LEU A 36 6.62 -0.72 -13.92
C LEU A 36 5.66 -0.72 -15.10
N PHE A 37 4.59 -1.50 -14.98
CA PHE A 37 3.57 -1.67 -16.00
C PHE A 37 2.47 -0.63 -15.81
N ALA A 38 2.08 0.00 -16.91
CA ALA A 38 0.90 0.85 -16.99
C ALA A 38 -0.25 0.04 -17.60
N ARG A 39 -1.41 0.10 -16.97
CA ARG A 39 -2.61 -0.64 -17.37
C ARG A 39 -3.85 0.23 -17.30
N ALA A 40 -4.83 -0.09 -18.11
CA ALA A 40 -6.19 0.42 -17.99
C ALA A 40 -7.04 -0.66 -17.31
N LEU A 41 -7.57 -0.36 -16.13
CA LEU A 41 -8.41 -1.28 -15.37
C LEU A 41 -9.87 -0.86 -15.47
N ASP A 42 -10.68 -1.71 -16.07
CA ASP A 42 -12.13 -1.54 -16.09
C ASP A 42 -12.71 -1.91 -14.72
N ILE A 43 -13.29 -0.91 -14.04
CA ILE A 43 -13.78 -1.09 -12.66
C ILE A 43 -15.01 -2.02 -12.62
N SER A 44 -15.80 -2.08 -13.68
CA SER A 44 -17.02 -2.89 -13.73
C SER A 44 -16.72 -4.38 -13.90
N THR A 45 -15.75 -4.73 -14.75
CA THR A 45 -15.41 -6.11 -15.12
C THR A 45 -14.14 -6.61 -14.45
N ALA A 46 -13.36 -5.71 -13.83
CA ALA A 46 -12.00 -5.96 -13.34
C ALA A 46 -11.02 -6.42 -14.45
N ALA A 47 -11.31 -6.12 -15.72
CA ALA A 47 -10.42 -6.45 -16.83
C ALA A 47 -9.26 -5.45 -16.90
N LEU A 48 -8.05 -5.98 -17.16
CA LEU A 48 -6.84 -5.19 -17.38
C LEU A 48 -6.48 -5.18 -18.86
N ALA A 49 -6.26 -3.98 -19.40
CA ALA A 49 -5.68 -3.78 -20.72
C ALA A 49 -4.30 -3.11 -20.60
N PRO A 50 -3.25 -3.60 -21.29
CA PRO A 50 -1.92 -3.01 -21.23
C PRO A 50 -1.92 -1.59 -21.85
N ARG A 51 -1.08 -0.71 -21.28
CA ARG A 51 -0.80 0.64 -21.78
C ARG A 51 0.69 0.91 -21.94
N GLY A 52 1.51 -0.14 -21.82
CA GLY A 52 2.94 -0.09 -21.89
C GLY A 52 3.62 -0.34 -20.55
N SER A 53 4.92 -0.20 -20.53
CA SER A 53 5.75 -0.29 -19.33
C SER A 53 6.94 0.66 -19.42
N VAL A 54 7.55 0.93 -18.29
CA VAL A 54 8.79 1.70 -18.17
C VAL A 54 9.79 0.93 -17.31
N LEU A 55 11.07 1.02 -17.69
CA LEU A 55 12.14 0.39 -16.95
C LEU A 55 12.80 1.43 -16.03
N LEU A 56 12.85 1.14 -14.72
CA LEU A 56 13.53 1.94 -13.73
C LEU A 56 15.00 1.54 -13.59
N PRO A 57 15.84 2.39 -12.95
CA PRO A 57 17.25 2.09 -12.71
C PRO A 57 17.49 0.81 -11.89
N ALA A 58 16.52 0.42 -11.06
CA ALA A 58 16.55 -0.75 -10.19
C ALA A 58 15.12 -1.19 -9.81
N ASN A 59 14.98 -2.24 -8.98
CA ASN A 59 13.68 -2.79 -8.59
C ASN A 59 12.80 -1.74 -7.90
N VAL A 60 11.55 -1.66 -8.33
CA VAL A 60 10.55 -0.77 -7.70
C VAL A 60 10.37 -1.14 -6.23
N GLN A 61 10.40 -0.13 -5.36
CA GLN A 61 10.20 -0.28 -3.93
C GLN A 61 8.84 0.27 -3.49
N TYR A 62 8.48 1.44 -3.97
CA TYR A 62 7.19 2.09 -3.71
C TYR A 62 6.90 3.17 -4.75
N ALA A 63 5.63 3.54 -4.91
CA ALA A 63 5.26 4.69 -5.72
C ALA A 63 4.14 5.49 -5.06
N TRP A 64 4.11 6.81 -5.35
CA TRP A 64 3.11 7.73 -4.81
C TRP A 64 2.70 8.77 -5.85
N PRO A 65 1.39 8.99 -6.06
CA PRO A 65 0.91 10.02 -6.97
C PRO A 65 1.09 11.43 -6.39
N HIS A 66 1.23 12.41 -7.27
CA HIS A 66 1.08 13.80 -6.87
C HIS A 66 -0.40 14.10 -6.60
N PRO A 67 -0.76 14.81 -5.51
CA PRO A 67 -2.16 14.99 -5.10
C PRO A 67 -3.02 15.75 -6.12
N ALA A 68 -2.43 16.67 -6.89
CA ALA A 68 -3.17 17.58 -7.77
C ALA A 68 -2.70 17.56 -9.24
N ARG A 69 -1.79 16.66 -9.62
CA ARG A 69 -1.21 16.61 -10.98
C ARG A 69 -1.11 15.17 -11.47
N PRO A 70 -1.20 14.93 -12.78
CA PRO A 70 -1.01 13.59 -13.36
C PRO A 70 0.47 13.20 -13.36
N LEU A 71 1.02 13.02 -12.17
CA LEU A 71 2.42 12.66 -11.92
C LEU A 71 2.50 11.49 -10.94
N LEU A 72 3.50 10.64 -11.15
CA LEU A 72 3.80 9.50 -10.29
C LEU A 72 5.29 9.55 -9.93
N TYR A 73 5.62 9.52 -8.64
CA TYR A 73 6.99 9.38 -8.14
C TYR A 73 7.24 7.95 -7.72
N VAL A 74 8.32 7.37 -8.23
CA VAL A 74 8.63 5.95 -8.04
C VAL A 74 10.01 5.79 -7.44
N ALA A 75 10.08 5.20 -6.26
CA ALA A 75 11.33 4.82 -5.62
C ALA A 75 11.80 3.45 -6.13
N SER A 76 13.08 3.34 -6.48
CA SER A 76 13.70 2.10 -6.95
C SER A 76 15.02 1.82 -6.24
N SER A 77 15.38 0.54 -6.11
CA SER A 77 16.61 0.10 -5.46
C SER A 77 17.02 -1.31 -5.89
N ASP A 78 18.32 -1.54 -6.02
CA ASP A 78 18.92 -2.88 -6.16
C ASP A 78 19.25 -3.54 -4.81
N GLY A 79 19.01 -2.81 -3.70
CA GLY A 79 19.15 -3.36 -2.36
C GLY A 79 18.11 -4.44 -2.07
N VAL A 80 18.55 -5.52 -1.42
CA VAL A 80 17.70 -6.63 -1.00
C VAL A 80 17.34 -6.48 0.46
N PRO A 81 16.04 -6.57 0.85
CA PRO A 81 15.66 -6.53 2.26
C PRO A 81 16.27 -7.70 3.03
N GLY A 82 16.65 -7.49 4.26
CA GLY A 82 16.95 -8.56 5.21
C GLY A 82 15.70 -9.37 5.52
N GLY A 83 15.87 -10.61 5.93
CA GLY A 83 14.78 -11.51 6.30
C GLY A 83 15.29 -12.74 7.04
N ALA A 84 14.46 -13.77 7.15
CA ALA A 84 14.79 -15.02 7.82
C ALA A 84 16.04 -15.72 7.26
N ASN A 85 16.42 -15.41 6.01
CA ASN A 85 17.58 -16.00 5.32
C ASN A 85 18.89 -15.18 5.48
N GLY A 86 18.89 -14.17 6.35
CA GLY A 86 20.08 -13.38 6.66
C GLY A 86 19.93 -11.87 6.43
N PRO A 87 21.02 -11.12 6.66
CA PRO A 87 21.04 -9.68 6.42
C PRO A 87 20.85 -9.40 4.93
N GLY A 88 20.01 -8.41 4.61
CA GLY A 88 19.87 -7.96 3.24
C GLY A 88 21.15 -7.31 2.71
N ALA A 89 21.26 -7.22 1.39
CA ALA A 89 22.32 -6.47 0.73
C ALA A 89 21.88 -5.00 0.56
N PRO A 90 22.73 -4.01 0.96
CA PRO A 90 22.33 -2.59 0.86
C PRO A 90 22.11 -2.15 -0.59
N GLY A 91 22.80 -2.73 -1.56
CA GLY A 91 22.81 -2.27 -2.95
C GLY A 91 23.62 -0.98 -3.15
N ASN A 92 23.60 -0.45 -4.37
CA ASN A 92 24.29 0.80 -4.71
C ASN A 92 23.55 1.64 -5.77
N LYS A 93 22.38 1.20 -6.23
CA LYS A 93 21.55 1.91 -7.20
C LYS A 93 20.20 2.21 -6.56
N HIS A 94 20.08 3.43 -6.06
CA HIS A 94 18.85 3.90 -5.42
C HIS A 94 18.42 5.21 -6.04
N ALA A 95 17.16 5.36 -6.39
CA ALA A 95 16.67 6.57 -7.04
C ALA A 95 15.17 6.80 -6.81
N VAL A 96 14.76 8.05 -7.00
CA VAL A 96 13.37 8.43 -7.30
C VAL A 96 13.30 8.88 -8.75
N THR A 97 12.38 8.30 -9.50
CA THR A 97 12.04 8.72 -10.86
C THR A 97 10.66 9.35 -10.87
N ALA A 98 10.53 10.53 -11.45
CA ALA A 98 9.24 11.17 -11.68
C ALA A 98 8.72 10.79 -13.08
N PHE A 99 7.43 10.51 -13.17
CA PHE A 99 6.74 10.22 -14.43
C PHE A 99 5.55 11.16 -14.62
N ARG A 100 5.38 11.64 -15.85
CA ARG A 100 4.13 12.23 -16.30
C ARG A 100 3.19 11.09 -16.70
N VAL A 101 1.93 11.21 -16.29
CA VAL A 101 0.87 10.27 -16.65
C VAL A 101 0.08 10.86 -17.79
N GLY A 102 0.00 10.16 -18.91
CA GLY A 102 -0.81 10.52 -20.05
C GLY A 102 -2.31 10.34 -19.77
N GLY A 103 -3.15 10.94 -20.62
CA GLY A 103 -4.61 10.79 -20.50
C GLY A 103 -5.10 9.34 -20.66
N ASP A 104 -4.32 8.49 -21.30
CA ASP A 104 -4.55 7.04 -21.46
C ASP A 104 -3.92 6.20 -20.29
N GLY A 105 -3.24 6.84 -19.35
CA GLY A 105 -2.54 6.21 -18.25
C GLY A 105 -1.10 5.79 -18.56
N ALA A 106 -0.58 6.01 -19.78
CA ALA A 106 0.80 5.70 -20.11
C ALA A 106 1.78 6.58 -19.32
N LEU A 107 2.95 6.02 -18.99
CA LEU A 107 4.00 6.70 -18.24
C LEU A 107 5.10 7.24 -19.16
N ALA A 108 5.45 8.50 -19.01
CA ALA A 108 6.60 9.13 -19.64
C ALA A 108 7.56 9.67 -18.58
N PRO A 109 8.86 9.29 -18.58
CA PRO A 109 9.83 9.82 -17.63
C PRO A 109 9.89 11.36 -17.71
N LEU A 110 9.94 11.99 -16.54
CA LEU A 110 10.09 13.44 -16.40
C LEU A 110 11.50 13.74 -15.86
N GLY A 111 12.39 14.20 -16.75
CA GLY A 111 13.76 14.52 -16.39
C GLY A 111 14.61 13.30 -16.01
N LYS A 112 15.68 13.56 -15.23
CA LYS A 112 16.58 12.53 -14.72
C LYS A 112 16.12 12.03 -13.36
N ALA A 113 16.34 10.72 -13.09
CA ALA A 113 16.11 10.16 -11.77
C ALA A 113 17.01 10.84 -10.72
N LEU A 114 16.43 11.20 -9.57
CA LEU A 114 17.17 11.70 -8.41
C LEU A 114 17.88 10.54 -7.72
N PRO A 115 19.21 10.51 -7.62
CA PRO A 115 19.93 9.48 -6.89
C PRO A 115 19.67 9.61 -5.38
N LEU A 116 19.55 8.47 -4.71
CA LEU A 116 19.38 8.38 -3.26
C LEU A 116 20.60 7.71 -2.63
N THR A 117 20.82 7.95 -1.34
CA THR A 117 21.99 7.46 -0.61
C THR A 117 21.85 6.04 -0.05
N ALA A 118 20.63 5.55 0.07
CA ALA A 118 20.33 4.22 0.62
C ALA A 118 19.04 3.66 -0.01
N ARG A 119 18.72 2.40 0.30
CA ARG A 119 17.51 1.74 -0.17
C ARG A 119 16.26 2.42 0.41
N PRO A 120 15.43 3.07 -0.42
CA PRO A 120 14.14 3.58 0.01
C PRO A 120 13.16 2.41 0.24
N ILE A 121 12.27 2.54 1.22
CA ILE A 121 11.23 1.53 1.47
C ILE A 121 9.81 2.07 1.27
N HIS A 122 9.64 3.36 1.44
CA HIS A 122 8.37 4.06 1.25
C HIS A 122 8.63 5.51 0.84
N LEU A 123 7.66 6.10 0.15
CA LEU A 123 7.65 7.55 -0.10
C LEU A 123 6.22 8.08 -0.04
N THR A 124 6.09 9.39 0.17
CA THR A 124 4.82 10.12 0.11
C THR A 124 5.05 11.53 -0.41
N VAL A 125 4.02 12.13 -1.00
CA VAL A 125 4.00 13.54 -1.37
C VAL A 125 3.13 14.29 -0.36
N SER A 126 3.53 15.49 0.05
CA SER A 126 2.71 16.36 0.91
C SER A 126 1.38 16.73 0.22
N GLY A 127 0.33 16.98 1.01
CA GLY A 127 -1.01 17.27 0.48
C GLY A 127 -1.07 18.52 -0.41
N ASP A 128 -0.15 19.48 -0.22
CA ASP A 128 0.02 20.67 -1.07
C ASP A 128 0.86 20.41 -2.34
N GLY A 129 1.43 19.20 -2.47
CA GLY A 129 2.26 18.81 -3.61
C GLY A 129 3.67 19.41 -3.63
N ARG A 130 4.10 20.10 -2.58
CA ARG A 130 5.39 20.83 -2.56
C ARG A 130 6.58 19.99 -2.15
N PHE A 131 6.35 18.87 -1.44
CA PHE A 131 7.43 18.08 -0.86
C PHE A 131 7.23 16.60 -1.10
N LEU A 132 8.32 15.92 -1.46
CA LEU A 132 8.43 14.47 -1.49
C LEU A 132 9.24 14.04 -0.26
N LEU A 133 8.69 13.10 0.52
CA LEU A 133 9.35 12.51 1.68
C LEU A 133 9.69 11.05 1.36
N VAL A 134 10.92 10.65 1.62
CA VAL A 134 11.41 9.28 1.36
C VAL A 134 11.87 8.65 2.67
N ALA A 135 11.40 7.44 2.95
CA ALA A 135 11.73 6.66 4.14
C ALA A 135 12.75 5.58 3.83
N TYR A 136 13.72 5.40 4.73
CA TYR A 136 14.80 4.40 4.64
C TYR A 136 14.84 3.56 5.91
N ASN A 137 14.95 2.26 5.77
CA ASN A 137 14.96 1.37 6.93
C ASN A 137 16.37 1.06 7.44
N ASN A 138 17.39 1.17 6.59
CA ASN A 138 18.79 0.94 6.97
C ASN A 138 19.73 1.80 6.11
N PRO A 139 20.37 2.85 6.66
CA PRO A 139 20.10 3.40 8.00
C PRO A 139 18.68 3.96 8.13
N SER A 140 18.15 3.92 9.36
CA SER A 140 16.79 4.44 9.63
C SER A 140 16.77 5.96 9.58
N HIS A 141 16.12 6.53 8.58
CA HIS A 141 15.94 8.00 8.46
C HIS A 141 14.84 8.35 7.45
N VAL A 142 14.55 9.63 7.34
CA VAL A 142 13.67 10.21 6.31
C VAL A 142 14.39 11.38 5.66
N THR A 143 14.33 11.48 4.34
CA THR A 143 14.72 12.68 3.61
C THR A 143 13.50 13.42 3.11
N VAL A 144 13.61 14.75 3.02
CA VAL A 144 12.60 15.64 2.47
C VAL A 144 13.20 16.36 1.27
N HIS A 145 12.47 16.36 0.16
CA HIS A 145 12.87 16.95 -1.10
C HIS A 145 11.79 17.94 -1.53
N ALA A 146 12.19 19.17 -1.86
CA ALA A 146 11.26 20.09 -2.50
C ALA A 146 10.94 19.59 -3.92
N ILE A 147 9.70 19.78 -4.36
CA ILE A 147 9.29 19.53 -5.74
C ILE A 147 9.35 20.85 -6.48
N GLY A 148 10.27 20.95 -7.44
CA GLY A 148 10.51 22.15 -8.22
C GLY A 148 9.37 22.53 -9.17
N ALA A 149 9.50 23.67 -9.83
CA ALA A 149 8.53 24.14 -10.82
C ALA A 149 8.44 23.22 -12.06
N ASP A 150 9.47 22.45 -12.32
CA ASP A 150 9.55 21.40 -13.35
C ASP A 150 8.97 20.05 -12.90
N TRP A 151 8.44 19.99 -11.66
CA TRP A 151 7.88 18.82 -11.01
C TRP A 151 8.89 17.71 -10.68
N LEU A 152 10.18 18.03 -10.71
CA LEU A 152 11.24 17.14 -10.28
C LEU A 152 11.54 17.34 -8.79
N PRO A 153 11.86 16.25 -8.05
CA PRO A 153 12.31 16.40 -6.68
C PRO A 153 13.76 16.91 -6.67
N ASP A 154 14.01 17.98 -5.92
CA ASP A 154 15.33 18.54 -5.66
C ASP A 154 16.17 17.61 -4.77
N PRO A 155 17.49 17.82 -4.62
CA PRO A 155 18.29 17.19 -3.59
C PRO A 155 17.67 17.37 -2.19
N ALA A 156 17.99 16.44 -1.27
CA ALA A 156 17.42 16.47 0.07
C ALA A 156 17.69 17.79 0.79
N LEU A 157 16.67 18.37 1.38
CA LEU A 157 16.78 19.54 2.24
C LEU A 157 17.56 19.18 3.51
N ALA A 158 18.47 20.05 3.91
CA ALA A 158 19.17 19.92 5.18
C ALA A 158 18.15 19.99 6.32
N GLN A 159 18.18 19.00 7.21
CA GLN A 159 17.28 18.92 8.36
C GLN A 159 18.00 19.35 9.65
N PRO A 160 17.27 19.83 10.66
CA PRO A 160 17.82 20.08 11.98
C PRO A 160 18.50 18.82 12.54
N PRO A 161 19.59 18.97 13.31
CA PRO A 161 20.24 17.84 13.97
C PRO A 161 19.35 17.25 15.08
N GLY A 162 19.58 15.97 15.42
CA GLY A 162 18.92 15.32 16.56
C GLY A 162 17.49 14.82 16.28
N LEU A 163 17.10 14.71 15.02
CA LEU A 163 15.83 14.04 14.66
C LEU A 163 15.90 12.55 15.02
N ASP A 164 14.90 12.08 15.77
CA ASP A 164 14.77 10.68 16.19
C ASP A 164 13.78 9.94 15.33
N PHE A 165 14.25 9.26 14.29
CA PHE A 165 13.44 8.42 13.41
C PHE A 165 13.18 7.02 13.95
N GLY A 166 13.75 6.63 15.07
CA GLY A 166 13.66 5.26 15.63
C GLY A 166 14.42 4.23 14.80
N ILE A 167 14.04 2.96 14.96
CA ILE A 167 14.75 1.82 14.36
C ILE A 167 13.86 1.14 13.31
N TYR A 168 14.39 0.91 12.12
CA TYR A 168 13.71 0.29 10.99
C TYR A 168 12.46 1.09 10.56
N VAL A 169 12.69 2.31 10.07
CA VAL A 169 11.62 3.10 9.44
C VAL A 169 10.99 2.28 8.32
N HIS A 170 9.66 2.15 8.35
CA HIS A 170 8.92 1.36 7.37
C HIS A 170 7.94 2.19 6.53
N GLN A 171 7.39 3.26 7.10
CA GLN A 171 6.48 4.15 6.37
C GLN A 171 6.65 5.59 6.85
N VAL A 172 6.51 6.55 5.93
CA VAL A 172 6.39 7.99 6.20
C VAL A 172 5.09 8.51 5.60
N ARG A 173 4.32 9.29 6.35
CA ARG A 173 3.08 9.93 5.90
C ARG A 173 3.02 11.35 6.42
N VAL A 174 2.66 12.29 5.56
CA VAL A 174 2.25 13.63 6.01
C VAL A 174 0.83 13.53 6.58
N THR A 175 0.57 14.21 7.69
CA THR A 175 -0.78 14.25 8.29
C THR A 175 -1.78 14.94 7.37
N PRO A 176 -3.09 14.63 7.45
CA PRO A 176 -4.10 15.23 6.56
C PRO A 176 -4.18 16.75 6.60
N ASP A 177 -3.80 17.36 7.73
CA ASP A 177 -3.73 18.82 7.90
C ASP A 177 -2.46 19.46 7.31
N GLY A 178 -1.49 18.65 6.88
CA GLY A 178 -0.24 19.10 6.30
C GLY A 178 0.81 19.60 7.30
N HIS A 179 0.49 19.67 8.61
CA HIS A 179 1.37 20.25 9.64
C HIS A 179 2.21 19.24 10.41
N GLY A 180 2.02 17.96 10.15
CA GLY A 180 2.75 16.89 10.80
C GLY A 180 3.27 15.84 9.82
N VAL A 181 4.28 15.11 10.28
CA VAL A 181 4.76 13.88 9.63
C VAL A 181 4.75 12.76 10.64
N THR A 182 4.16 11.66 10.24
CA THR A 182 4.15 10.41 11.00
C THR A 182 5.11 9.43 10.35
N VAL A 183 6.04 8.91 11.14
CA VAL A 183 6.99 7.88 10.72
C VAL A 183 6.72 6.62 11.54
N VAL A 184 6.44 5.53 10.85
CA VAL A 184 6.23 4.22 11.47
C VAL A 184 7.53 3.45 11.46
N THR A 185 8.03 3.06 12.63
CA THR A 185 9.28 2.31 12.81
C THR A 185 8.97 0.94 13.39
N ARG A 186 9.31 -0.10 12.63
CA ARG A 186 8.95 -1.47 12.98
C ARG A 186 9.82 -2.04 14.13
N GLY A 187 11.03 -1.58 14.26
CA GLY A 187 12.09 -2.27 15.01
C GLY A 187 12.54 -3.55 14.27
N ASN A 188 13.63 -4.15 14.73
CA ASN A 188 14.08 -5.45 14.21
C ASN A 188 13.64 -6.57 15.15
N ASP A 189 13.39 -7.76 14.61
CA ASP A 189 13.09 -8.94 15.39
C ASP A 189 14.36 -9.41 16.13
N ALA A 190 14.18 -10.09 17.26
CA ALA A 190 15.27 -10.76 17.92
C ALA A 190 15.93 -11.79 16.98
N ALA A 191 17.24 -11.82 16.98
CA ALA A 191 18.05 -12.78 16.21
C ALA A 191 19.13 -13.40 17.11
N ALA A 192 19.84 -14.42 16.63
CA ALA A 192 20.89 -15.04 17.41
C ALA A 192 21.90 -13.99 17.92
N GLY A 193 22.04 -13.88 19.25
CA GLY A 193 22.94 -12.94 19.92
C GLY A 193 22.51 -11.46 19.91
N LYS A 194 21.32 -11.13 19.38
CA LYS A 194 20.79 -9.77 19.37
C LYS A 194 19.36 -9.74 19.92
N PRO A 195 19.05 -8.92 20.95
CA PRO A 195 17.67 -8.73 21.41
C PRO A 195 16.85 -8.00 20.35
N GLU A 196 15.53 -8.04 20.52
CA GLU A 196 14.59 -7.27 19.73
C GLU A 196 14.88 -5.76 19.85
N ASP A 197 14.81 -5.05 18.72
CA ASP A 197 14.81 -3.60 18.70
C ASP A 197 13.37 -3.06 18.84
N PRO A 198 13.16 -1.93 19.55
CA PRO A 198 11.83 -1.37 19.75
C PRO A 198 11.24 -0.79 18.47
N GLY A 199 9.93 -1.01 18.28
CA GLY A 199 9.11 -0.30 17.30
C GLY A 199 8.47 0.95 17.89
N ALA A 200 8.13 1.94 17.06
CA ALA A 200 7.46 3.16 17.48
C ALA A 200 6.66 3.83 16.36
N ILE A 201 5.74 4.71 16.74
CA ILE A 201 5.19 5.73 15.86
C ILE A 201 5.83 7.06 16.26
N LYS A 202 6.67 7.60 15.38
CA LYS A 202 7.36 8.87 15.59
C LYS A 202 6.55 9.99 14.96
N LEU A 203 6.31 11.05 15.70
CA LEU A 203 5.54 12.22 15.27
C LEU A 203 6.46 13.43 15.19
N PHE A 204 6.39 14.11 14.07
CA PHE A 204 7.16 15.32 13.80
C PHE A 204 6.23 16.48 13.45
N GLY A 205 6.61 17.69 13.84
CA GLY A 205 6.14 18.91 13.20
C GLY A 205 6.69 19.00 11.78
N PHE A 206 5.93 19.57 10.87
CA PHE A 206 6.34 19.75 9.48
C PHE A 206 6.00 21.16 9.01
N GLN A 207 7.02 21.93 8.68
CA GLN A 207 6.87 23.29 8.18
C GLN A 207 7.93 23.60 7.13
N ASP A 208 7.50 24.03 5.95
CA ASP A 208 8.38 24.43 4.82
C ASP A 208 9.49 23.40 4.52
N GLY A 209 9.16 22.10 4.59
CA GLY A 209 10.08 21.01 4.33
C GLY A 209 10.97 20.61 5.51
N HIS A 210 10.86 21.27 6.67
CA HIS A 210 11.64 20.95 7.86
C HIS A 210 10.84 20.18 8.89
N LEU A 211 11.52 19.20 9.49
CA LEU A 211 10.99 18.31 10.53
C LEU A 211 11.43 18.81 11.92
N ALA A 212 10.56 18.63 12.90
CA ALA A 212 10.88 18.85 14.32
C ALA A 212 10.31 17.71 15.16
N ASN A 213 11.09 17.08 16.03
CA ASN A 213 10.59 16.04 16.95
C ASN A 213 9.41 16.57 17.75
N ARG A 214 8.31 15.80 17.82
CA ARG A 214 7.14 16.10 18.68
C ARG A 214 6.91 15.04 19.74
N ALA A 215 6.72 13.78 19.32
CA ALA A 215 6.41 12.69 20.22
C ALA A 215 6.86 11.35 19.66
N SER A 216 6.96 10.37 20.56
CA SER A 216 7.19 8.97 20.23
C SER A 216 6.16 8.10 20.98
N ILE A 217 5.39 7.30 20.25
CA ILE A 217 4.43 6.36 20.82
C ILE A 217 5.03 4.97 20.70
N ALA A 218 5.37 4.37 21.82
CA ALA A 218 6.03 3.08 21.91
C ALA A 218 5.49 2.30 23.12
N PRO A 219 4.27 1.73 23.04
CA PRO A 219 3.70 0.93 24.12
C PRO A 219 4.64 -0.20 24.52
N GLY A 220 4.79 -0.48 25.82
CA GLY A 220 5.72 -1.48 26.34
C GLY A 220 7.19 -1.17 25.99
N ASN A 221 7.58 0.11 25.95
CA ASN A 221 8.89 0.57 25.48
C ASN A 221 9.20 0.14 24.03
N GLY A 222 8.17 -0.14 23.23
CA GLY A 222 8.26 -0.53 21.82
C GLY A 222 8.54 -2.00 21.58
N LEU A 223 8.84 -2.80 22.61
CA LEU A 223 9.08 -4.23 22.47
C LEU A 223 7.79 -4.97 22.17
N GLY A 224 7.82 -5.86 21.19
CA GLY A 224 6.64 -6.56 20.67
C GLY A 224 5.64 -5.66 19.94
N PHE A 225 5.86 -4.33 19.86
CA PHE A 225 4.92 -3.41 19.24
C PHE A 225 4.83 -3.60 17.70
N GLY A 226 5.95 -3.52 17.01
CA GLY A 226 6.09 -3.83 15.57
C GLY A 226 5.10 -3.18 14.64
N PRO A 227 4.86 -1.84 14.70
CA PRO A 227 3.97 -1.17 13.78
C PRO A 227 4.59 -1.14 12.38
N ARG A 228 3.76 -1.28 11.32
CA ARG A 228 4.27 -1.41 9.96
C ARG A 228 3.74 -0.33 9.02
N HIS A 229 2.45 -0.20 8.91
CA HIS A 229 1.77 0.81 8.07
C HIS A 229 0.64 1.46 8.84
N LEU A 230 0.30 2.67 8.43
CA LEU A 230 -0.91 3.35 8.88
C LEU A 230 -1.64 3.99 7.70
N ASP A 231 -2.92 4.24 7.91
CA ASP A 231 -3.70 5.12 7.05
C ASP A 231 -4.62 6.00 7.90
N PHE A 232 -4.94 7.19 7.39
CA PHE A 232 -5.76 8.17 8.07
C PHE A 232 -7.22 8.03 7.65
N HIS A 233 -8.14 8.25 8.61
CA HIS A 233 -9.55 8.37 8.27
C HIS A 233 -9.79 9.66 7.48
N PRO A 234 -10.57 9.62 6.37
CA PRO A 234 -10.75 10.79 5.51
C PRO A 234 -11.56 11.95 6.15
N ARG A 235 -12.29 11.70 7.24
CA ARG A 235 -13.14 12.69 7.91
C ARG A 235 -12.99 12.76 9.42
N LEU A 236 -12.70 11.63 10.09
CA LEU A 236 -12.50 11.59 11.54
C LEU A 236 -11.02 11.83 11.85
N ARG A 237 -10.75 12.39 13.03
CA ARG A 237 -9.39 12.58 13.52
C ARG A 237 -8.85 11.29 14.13
N CYS A 238 -8.62 10.28 13.30
CA CYS A 238 -8.02 9.03 13.75
C CYS A 238 -7.13 8.40 12.65
N ALA A 239 -6.15 7.64 13.11
CA ALA A 239 -5.23 6.85 12.30
C ALA A 239 -5.36 5.36 12.65
N TYR A 240 -5.39 4.53 11.64
CA TYR A 240 -5.46 3.07 11.73
C TYR A 240 -4.09 2.50 11.45
N VAL A 241 -3.55 1.74 12.39
CA VAL A 241 -2.16 1.24 12.36
C VAL A 241 -2.15 -0.29 12.34
N SER A 242 -1.50 -0.87 11.34
CA SER A 242 -1.26 -2.32 11.31
C SER A 242 -0.01 -2.66 12.13
N LEU A 243 -0.14 -3.60 13.05
CA LEU A 243 0.94 -4.10 13.88
C LEU A 243 1.38 -5.48 13.37
N GLU A 244 2.48 -5.51 12.63
CA GLU A 244 2.96 -6.72 11.97
C GLU A 244 3.21 -7.86 12.95
N ARG A 245 3.93 -7.58 14.05
CA ARG A 245 4.27 -8.60 15.04
C ARG A 245 3.07 -9.13 15.83
N GLN A 246 2.06 -8.28 16.05
CA GLN A 246 0.91 -8.61 16.88
C GLN A 246 -0.27 -9.16 16.07
N ASN A 247 -0.23 -9.09 14.74
CA ASN A 247 -1.39 -9.35 13.89
C ASN A 247 -2.62 -8.57 14.39
N SER A 248 -2.43 -7.28 14.57
CA SER A 248 -3.44 -6.41 15.19
C SER A 248 -3.61 -5.10 14.44
N LEU A 249 -4.82 -4.58 14.52
CA LEU A 249 -5.21 -3.24 14.12
C LEU A 249 -5.37 -2.38 15.37
N PHE A 250 -4.57 -1.30 15.48
CA PHE A 250 -4.76 -0.29 16.52
C PHE A 250 -5.27 1.01 15.91
N VAL A 251 -6.12 1.71 16.64
CA VAL A 251 -6.66 3.01 16.24
C VAL A 251 -6.21 4.06 17.23
N TYR A 252 -5.58 5.12 16.74
CA TYR A 252 -5.16 6.27 17.55
C TYR A 252 -5.99 7.50 17.19
N GLY A 253 -6.45 8.23 18.21
CA GLY A 253 -7.05 9.55 18.03
C GLY A 253 -5.98 10.57 17.65
N MET A 254 -6.27 11.45 16.70
CA MET A 254 -5.41 12.57 16.34
C MET A 254 -5.81 13.81 17.14
N THR A 255 -4.84 14.44 17.78
CA THR A 255 -5.02 15.69 18.51
C THR A 255 -5.07 16.90 17.56
N PRO A 256 -5.66 18.04 17.98
CA PRO A 256 -5.74 19.25 17.12
C PRO A 256 -4.40 19.79 16.65
N ASP A 257 -3.33 19.55 17.38
CA ASP A 257 -1.96 19.95 17.05
C ASP A 257 -1.22 18.93 16.14
N GLY A 258 -1.94 17.92 15.60
CA GLY A 258 -1.38 16.89 14.72
C GLY A 258 -0.64 15.77 15.45
N GLY A 259 -0.76 15.71 16.78
CA GLY A 259 -0.30 14.59 17.61
C GLY A 259 -1.25 13.40 17.56
N PHE A 260 -0.89 12.32 18.29
CA PHE A 260 -1.76 11.17 18.49
C PHE A 260 -2.03 10.96 19.99
N SER A 261 -3.14 10.31 20.31
CA SER A 261 -3.39 9.82 21.67
C SER A 261 -2.24 8.90 22.12
N ARG A 262 -1.86 8.98 23.39
CA ARG A 262 -0.78 8.14 23.95
C ARG A 262 -1.11 6.66 23.84
N ASP A 263 -2.36 6.31 24.16
CA ASP A 263 -2.89 4.96 24.09
C ASP A 263 -3.83 4.83 22.90
N PRO A 264 -3.92 3.66 22.26
CA PRO A 264 -4.87 3.43 21.20
C PRO A 264 -6.30 3.46 21.76
N LEU A 265 -7.20 4.11 21.02
CA LEU A 265 -8.63 4.15 21.33
C LEU A 265 -9.28 2.77 21.18
N PHE A 266 -8.84 2.02 20.17
CA PHE A 266 -9.38 0.70 19.87
C PHE A 266 -8.26 -0.26 19.44
N ARG A 267 -8.48 -1.56 19.72
CA ARG A 267 -7.59 -2.66 19.36
C ARG A 267 -8.41 -3.82 18.85
N GLN A 268 -8.01 -4.42 17.73
CA GLN A 268 -8.65 -5.58 17.12
C GLN A 268 -7.60 -6.58 16.63
N SER A 269 -7.88 -7.89 16.69
CA SER A 269 -7.11 -8.88 15.95
C SER A 269 -7.39 -8.73 14.46
N THR A 270 -6.38 -8.96 13.62
CA THR A 270 -6.56 -9.00 12.16
C THR A 270 -6.76 -10.42 11.63
N LEU A 271 -6.49 -11.43 12.47
CA LEU A 271 -6.68 -12.83 12.12
C LEU A 271 -8.13 -13.28 12.31
N ALA A 272 -8.60 -14.17 11.47
CA ALA A 272 -9.93 -14.78 11.58
C ALA A 272 -10.08 -15.58 12.88
N ASP A 273 -9.01 -16.29 13.32
CA ASP A 273 -8.93 -16.90 14.64
C ASP A 273 -7.95 -16.13 15.54
N PRO A 274 -8.44 -15.16 16.34
CA PRO A 274 -7.58 -14.37 17.22
C PRO A 274 -6.91 -15.19 18.34
N ASN A 275 -7.38 -16.41 18.61
CA ASN A 275 -6.83 -17.26 19.67
C ASN A 275 -5.51 -17.97 19.29
N GLY A 276 -4.99 -17.70 18.12
CA GLY A 276 -3.62 -18.05 17.74
C GLY A 276 -3.42 -19.44 17.17
N LYS A 277 -4.46 -20.25 16.93
CA LYS A 277 -4.34 -21.51 16.19
C LYS A 277 -3.83 -21.32 14.77
N THR A 278 -4.04 -20.12 14.21
CA THR A 278 -3.57 -19.69 12.90
C THR A 278 -2.23 -18.98 12.95
N ARG A 279 -1.61 -18.84 14.14
CA ARG A 279 -0.28 -18.22 14.26
C ARG A 279 0.80 -19.22 13.87
N HIS A 280 1.40 -18.95 12.74
CA HIS A 280 2.53 -19.70 12.22
C HIS A 280 3.78 -18.82 12.20
N PRO A 281 4.99 -19.37 12.29
CA PRO A 281 6.22 -18.60 12.09
C PRO A 281 6.16 -17.86 10.76
N GLY A 282 6.41 -16.55 10.77
CA GLY A 282 6.28 -15.67 9.61
C GLY A 282 4.88 -15.09 9.38
N GLN A 283 3.91 -15.34 10.28
CA GLN A 283 2.61 -14.67 10.24
C GLN A 283 2.75 -13.21 10.67
N GLY A 284 2.23 -12.28 9.86
CA GLY A 284 2.29 -10.85 10.16
C GLY A 284 1.19 -10.03 9.48
N ALA A 285 0.75 -8.96 10.16
CA ALA A 285 -0.12 -7.97 9.54
C ALA A 285 0.67 -7.15 8.51
N GLY A 286 0.03 -6.84 7.39
CA GLY A 286 0.64 -6.20 6.23
C GLY A 286 0.16 -4.76 5.97
N PRO A 287 -0.06 -4.40 4.71
CA PRO A 287 -0.58 -3.10 4.31
C PRO A 287 -2.01 -2.88 4.85
N ILE A 288 -2.35 -1.61 5.03
CA ILE A 288 -3.65 -1.17 5.51
C ILE A 288 -4.12 0.03 4.68
N HIS A 289 -5.40 0.06 4.33
CA HIS A 289 -6.05 1.22 3.70
C HIS A 289 -7.45 1.42 4.25
N VAL A 290 -7.76 2.68 4.53
CA VAL A 290 -9.12 3.12 4.83
C VAL A 290 -9.86 3.31 3.50
N HIS A 291 -11.09 2.81 3.43
CA HIS A 291 -11.97 3.03 2.30
C HIS A 291 -12.18 4.54 2.04
N PRO A 292 -12.18 5.04 0.80
CA PRO A 292 -12.37 6.47 0.49
C PRO A 292 -13.63 7.07 1.14
N GLY A 293 -14.70 6.28 1.27
CA GLY A 293 -15.91 6.67 1.99
C GLY A 293 -15.79 6.70 3.51
N GLY A 294 -14.67 6.28 4.12
CA GLY A 294 -14.44 6.29 5.57
C GLY A 294 -15.30 5.32 6.38
N ARG A 295 -16.01 4.39 5.74
CA ARG A 295 -16.90 3.45 6.43
C ARG A 295 -16.26 2.09 6.74
N PHE A 296 -15.11 1.80 6.12
CA PHE A 296 -14.43 0.51 6.23
C PHE A 296 -12.92 0.70 6.26
N VAL A 297 -12.22 -0.27 6.84
CA VAL A 297 -10.77 -0.41 6.73
C VAL A 297 -10.42 -1.85 6.34
N TYR A 298 -9.43 -1.98 5.46
CA TYR A 298 -8.93 -3.24 4.94
C TYR A 298 -7.48 -3.41 5.35
N LEU A 299 -7.11 -4.63 5.75
CA LEU A 299 -5.76 -4.96 6.17
C LEU A 299 -5.39 -6.35 5.66
N ALA A 300 -4.24 -6.49 5.00
CA ALA A 300 -3.79 -7.80 4.54
C ALA A 300 -2.98 -8.52 5.64
N ASN A 301 -3.31 -9.77 5.88
CA ASN A 301 -2.50 -10.72 6.66
C ASN A 301 -1.59 -11.51 5.73
N ARG A 302 -0.38 -11.86 6.21
CA ARG A 302 0.66 -12.49 5.41
C ARG A 302 1.27 -13.64 6.20
N GLY A 303 1.12 -14.86 5.68
CA GLY A 303 1.83 -16.04 6.14
C GLY A 303 3.02 -16.31 5.22
N SER A 304 4.21 -15.81 5.59
CA SER A 304 5.42 -15.91 4.77
C SER A 304 6.37 -17.03 5.19
N GLY A 305 6.06 -17.72 6.28
CA GLY A 305 6.91 -18.79 6.80
C GLY A 305 7.00 -19.98 5.86
N MET A 306 8.21 -20.51 5.70
CA MET A 306 8.49 -21.71 4.90
C MET A 306 9.33 -22.71 5.69
N ALA A 307 9.05 -23.98 5.47
CA ALA A 307 9.89 -25.10 5.89
C ALA A 307 10.25 -25.94 4.65
N GLN A 308 11.55 -26.12 4.38
CA GLN A 308 12.05 -26.83 3.21
C GLN A 308 11.46 -26.36 1.86
N GLY A 309 11.23 -25.05 1.72
CA GLY A 309 10.67 -24.44 0.51
C GLY A 309 9.14 -24.55 0.35
N VAL A 310 8.46 -25.14 1.31
CA VAL A 310 6.99 -25.27 1.34
C VAL A 310 6.43 -24.36 2.44
N SER A 311 5.30 -23.73 2.18
CA SER A 311 4.60 -22.91 3.18
C SER A 311 4.32 -23.73 4.44
N ASN A 312 4.66 -23.17 5.59
CA ASN A 312 4.31 -23.77 6.88
C ASN A 312 2.91 -23.38 7.38
N GLY A 313 2.07 -22.88 6.47
CA GLY A 313 0.72 -22.42 6.75
C GLY A 313 0.67 -20.97 7.21
N GLY A 314 -0.43 -20.61 7.83
CA GLY A 314 -0.73 -19.25 8.25
C GLY A 314 -1.79 -18.60 7.36
N GLU A 315 -2.33 -17.51 7.86
CA GLU A 315 -3.43 -16.80 7.21
C GLU A 315 -2.88 -15.81 6.17
N ASN A 316 -3.23 -16.02 4.92
CA ASN A 316 -3.04 -15.07 3.82
C ASN A 316 -4.41 -14.56 3.42
N SER A 317 -4.85 -13.48 4.06
CA SER A 317 -6.21 -12.95 3.94
C SER A 317 -6.23 -11.44 3.86
N ILE A 318 -7.40 -10.89 3.51
CA ILE A 318 -7.74 -9.49 3.72
C ILE A 318 -8.80 -9.45 4.82
N ALA A 319 -8.44 -8.90 5.98
CA ALA A 319 -9.35 -8.60 7.05
C ALA A 319 -10.11 -7.30 6.76
N VAL A 320 -11.42 -7.32 6.91
CA VAL A 320 -12.33 -6.20 6.67
C VAL A 320 -13.00 -5.80 7.97
N PHE A 321 -12.93 -4.50 8.25
CA PHE A 321 -13.58 -3.92 9.43
C PHE A 321 -14.56 -2.83 9.00
N ALA A 322 -15.78 -2.89 9.53
CA ALA A 322 -16.72 -1.77 9.49
C ALA A 322 -16.33 -0.74 10.55
N LEU A 323 -16.43 0.53 10.21
CA LEU A 323 -16.09 1.63 11.10
C LEU A 323 -17.35 2.32 11.59
N ASP A 324 -17.44 2.51 12.91
CA ASP A 324 -18.47 3.34 13.50
C ASP A 324 -18.34 4.79 12.98
N PRO A 325 -19.41 5.40 12.45
CA PRO A 325 -19.31 6.68 11.76
C PRO A 325 -19.01 7.88 12.67
N GLN A 326 -19.16 7.72 13.98
CA GLN A 326 -18.95 8.78 14.98
C GLN A 326 -17.59 8.64 15.67
N SER A 327 -17.25 7.43 16.11
CA SER A 327 -16.03 7.14 16.87
C SER A 327 -14.88 6.60 16.04
N GLY A 328 -15.15 6.04 14.86
CA GLY A 328 -14.16 5.31 14.06
C GLY A 328 -13.81 3.93 14.63
N ALA A 329 -14.59 3.41 15.60
CA ALA A 329 -14.36 2.11 16.21
C ALA A 329 -14.48 0.99 15.15
N PRO A 330 -13.45 0.12 14.99
CA PRO A 330 -13.49 -0.97 14.02
C PRO A 330 -14.21 -2.19 14.57
N THR A 331 -15.12 -2.77 13.77
CA THR A 331 -15.75 -4.07 14.01
C THR A 331 -15.37 -5.01 12.87
N HIS A 332 -14.75 -6.15 13.18
CA HIS A 332 -14.40 -7.16 12.17
C HIS A 332 -15.66 -7.75 11.54
N ILE A 333 -15.75 -7.75 10.22
CA ILE A 333 -16.94 -8.23 9.47
C ILE A 333 -16.63 -9.32 8.46
N GLN A 334 -15.34 -9.50 8.09
CA GLN A 334 -14.92 -10.54 7.15
C GLN A 334 -13.41 -10.76 7.22
N SER A 335 -12.98 -12.01 7.05
CA SER A 335 -11.66 -12.37 6.51
C SER A 335 -11.87 -13.13 5.22
N ILE A 336 -11.20 -12.71 4.13
CA ILE A 336 -11.30 -13.35 2.82
C ILE A 336 -9.90 -13.75 2.34
N ASP A 337 -9.79 -14.91 1.69
CA ASP A 337 -8.53 -15.38 1.10
C ASP A 337 -7.95 -14.33 0.15
N ALA A 338 -6.66 -14.05 0.27
CA ALA A 338 -5.91 -13.17 -0.63
C ALA A 338 -5.58 -13.83 -1.98
N HIS A 339 -5.83 -15.13 -2.13
CA HIS A 339 -5.51 -15.96 -3.31
C HIS A 339 -4.03 -15.88 -3.73
N GLY A 340 -3.14 -15.62 -2.78
CA GLY A 340 -1.71 -15.53 -2.99
C GLY A 340 -0.95 -15.27 -1.69
N PHE A 341 0.36 -15.34 -1.75
CA PHE A 341 1.22 -15.22 -0.58
C PHE A 341 1.94 -13.88 -0.55
N GLU A 342 2.25 -13.42 0.65
CA GLU A 342 2.97 -12.16 0.86
C GLU A 342 2.29 -10.98 0.15
N THR A 343 1.01 -10.74 0.44
CA THR A 343 0.32 -9.52 -0.06
C THR A 343 1.02 -8.28 0.48
N ARG A 344 1.92 -7.74 -0.35
CA ARG A 344 2.79 -6.64 0.05
C ARG A 344 2.13 -5.29 -0.07
N THR A 345 1.32 -5.11 -1.10
CA THR A 345 0.51 -3.91 -1.33
C THR A 345 -0.85 -4.33 -1.85
N PHE A 346 -1.82 -3.50 -1.59
CA PHE A 346 -3.10 -3.50 -2.28
C PHE A 346 -3.55 -2.05 -2.47
N SER A 347 -4.50 -1.84 -3.33
CA SER A 347 -5.04 -0.51 -3.59
C SER A 347 -6.54 -0.58 -3.79
N ILE A 348 -7.22 0.49 -3.40
CA ILE A 348 -8.67 0.66 -3.58
C ILE A 348 -8.87 1.79 -4.60
N ASP A 349 -9.75 1.61 -5.55
CA ASP A 349 -10.08 2.66 -6.51
C ASP A 349 -10.78 3.84 -5.83
N SER A 350 -10.71 5.01 -6.44
CA SER A 350 -11.25 6.26 -5.85
C SER A 350 -12.77 6.25 -5.63
N SER A 351 -13.51 5.37 -6.33
CA SER A 351 -14.95 5.17 -6.08
C SER A 351 -15.23 4.23 -4.89
N GLY A 352 -14.20 3.50 -4.41
CA GLY A 352 -14.33 2.53 -3.33
C GLY A 352 -15.11 1.27 -3.73
N THR A 353 -15.10 0.88 -5.00
CA THR A 353 -15.87 -0.26 -5.49
C THR A 353 -15.03 -1.47 -5.85
N LEU A 354 -13.71 -1.29 -6.03
CA LEU A 354 -12.78 -2.34 -6.39
C LEU A 354 -11.53 -2.28 -5.52
N LEU A 355 -11.10 -3.43 -5.00
CA LEU A 355 -9.82 -3.62 -4.36
C LEU A 355 -8.97 -4.56 -5.21
N VAL A 356 -7.70 -4.20 -5.43
CA VAL A 356 -6.72 -5.03 -6.12
C VAL A 356 -5.54 -5.28 -5.18
N ALA A 357 -5.24 -6.55 -4.93
CA ALA A 357 -4.15 -6.99 -4.05
C ALA A 357 -3.03 -7.65 -4.85
N ALA A 358 -1.79 -7.27 -4.56
CA ALA A 358 -0.59 -7.83 -5.19
C ALA A 358 0.10 -8.82 -4.23
N SER A 359 0.10 -10.11 -4.59
CA SER A 359 0.91 -11.13 -3.95
C SER A 359 2.32 -11.14 -4.55
N GLN A 360 3.33 -11.15 -3.67
CA GLN A 360 4.71 -10.80 -4.02
C GLN A 360 5.49 -11.93 -4.69
N ILE A 361 5.31 -13.15 -4.19
CA ILE A 361 6.11 -14.32 -4.57
C ILE A 361 5.23 -15.54 -4.77
N PRO A 362 5.63 -16.49 -5.62
CA PRO A 362 5.00 -17.79 -5.66
C PRO A 362 5.37 -18.60 -4.42
N MET A 363 4.48 -19.51 -4.01
CA MET A 363 4.67 -20.37 -2.84
C MET A 363 4.29 -21.81 -3.16
N GLN A 364 5.08 -22.78 -2.69
CA GLN A 364 4.68 -24.18 -2.66
C GLN A 364 3.77 -24.42 -1.45
N VAL A 365 2.67 -25.13 -1.65
CA VAL A 365 1.67 -25.42 -0.64
C VAL A 365 1.42 -26.92 -0.62
N ALA A 366 1.30 -27.49 0.58
CA ALA A 366 1.06 -28.93 0.77
C ALA A 366 -0.41 -29.27 0.97
N GLU A 367 -1.28 -28.31 1.30
CA GLU A 367 -2.70 -28.52 1.50
C GLU A 367 -3.37 -28.96 0.19
N GLY A 368 -4.14 -30.07 0.23
CA GLY A 368 -4.74 -30.63 -0.98
C GLY A 368 -3.78 -31.32 -1.94
N GLY A 369 -2.53 -31.60 -1.51
CA GLY A 369 -1.44 -32.11 -2.33
C GLY A 369 -0.44 -31.01 -2.71
N LEU A 370 0.82 -31.37 -2.89
CA LEU A 370 1.88 -30.40 -3.20
C LEU A 370 1.61 -29.69 -4.55
N HIS A 371 1.36 -28.39 -4.48
CA HIS A 371 1.12 -27.56 -5.65
C HIS A 371 1.72 -26.16 -5.46
N ARG A 372 1.86 -25.43 -6.57
CA ARG A 372 2.40 -24.06 -6.56
C ARG A 372 1.28 -23.04 -6.72
N VAL A 373 1.23 -22.07 -5.81
CA VAL A 373 0.41 -20.86 -5.94
C VAL A 373 1.28 -19.75 -6.51
N SER A 374 0.94 -19.24 -7.68
CA SER A 374 1.69 -18.16 -8.34
C SER A 374 1.54 -16.84 -7.61
N ALA A 375 2.51 -15.93 -7.74
CA ALA A 375 2.32 -14.50 -7.49
C ALA A 375 1.26 -13.94 -8.44
N GLY A 376 0.64 -12.81 -8.09
CA GLY A 376 -0.35 -12.22 -8.99
C GLY A 376 -1.16 -11.09 -8.41
N LEU A 377 -2.09 -10.61 -9.21
CA LEU A 377 -3.10 -9.63 -8.85
C LEU A 377 -4.42 -10.33 -8.56
N SER A 378 -4.95 -10.15 -7.36
CA SER A 378 -6.28 -10.63 -6.95
C SER A 378 -7.26 -9.46 -6.90
N PHE A 379 -8.40 -9.61 -7.54
CA PHE A 379 -9.40 -8.56 -7.72
C PHE A 379 -10.65 -8.87 -6.90
N TYR A 380 -11.14 -7.86 -6.17
CA TYR A 380 -12.30 -8.00 -5.29
C TYR A 380 -13.27 -6.86 -5.51
N ARG A 381 -14.56 -7.19 -5.65
CA ARG A 381 -15.65 -6.22 -5.57
C ARG A 381 -15.87 -5.83 -4.11
N ILE A 382 -15.97 -4.54 -3.85
CA ILE A 382 -16.37 -4.00 -2.55
C ILE A 382 -17.88 -3.80 -2.58
N GLY A 383 -18.60 -4.50 -1.69
CA GLY A 383 -20.03 -4.36 -1.51
C GLY A 383 -20.43 -3.09 -0.77
N ALA A 384 -21.69 -2.73 -0.78
CA ALA A 384 -22.22 -1.60 -0.02
C ALA A 384 -22.06 -1.79 1.49
N ASP A 385 -21.97 -3.03 1.96
CA ASP A 385 -21.69 -3.45 3.33
C ASP A 385 -20.19 -3.52 3.64
N GLY A 386 -19.32 -3.18 2.69
CA GLY A 386 -17.87 -3.19 2.79
C GLY A 386 -17.23 -4.56 2.59
N LYS A 387 -18.00 -5.62 2.52
CA LYS A 387 -17.46 -6.97 2.31
C LYS A 387 -16.89 -7.11 0.91
N LEU A 388 -15.86 -7.93 0.82
CA LEU A 388 -15.18 -8.26 -0.41
C LEU A 388 -15.78 -9.52 -1.05
N THR A 389 -16.01 -9.46 -2.37
CA THR A 389 -16.31 -10.62 -3.18
C THR A 389 -15.17 -10.82 -4.17
N PHE A 390 -14.54 -12.00 -4.13
CA PHE A 390 -13.48 -12.34 -5.07
C PHE A 390 -14.05 -12.40 -6.50
N LEU A 391 -13.37 -11.74 -7.43
CA LEU A 391 -13.75 -11.74 -8.84
C LEU A 391 -12.88 -12.68 -9.67
N ARG A 392 -11.58 -12.50 -9.57
CA ARG A 392 -10.59 -13.27 -10.31
C ARG A 392 -9.18 -13.01 -9.79
N LYS A 393 -8.25 -13.86 -10.19
CA LYS A 393 -6.81 -13.66 -10.06
C LYS A 393 -6.16 -13.61 -11.44
N GLN A 394 -5.14 -12.81 -11.58
CA GLN A 394 -4.24 -12.80 -12.74
C GLN A 394 -2.85 -13.17 -12.25
N ASP A 395 -2.36 -14.33 -12.65
CA ASP A 395 -1.00 -14.76 -12.32
C ASP A 395 0.03 -13.86 -13.00
N VAL A 396 1.16 -13.66 -12.31
CA VAL A 396 2.27 -12.82 -12.73
C VAL A 396 3.55 -13.64 -12.73
N ASP A 397 4.30 -13.58 -13.84
CA ASP A 397 5.62 -14.19 -13.90
C ASP A 397 6.64 -13.35 -13.13
N THR A 398 7.22 -13.95 -12.09
CA THR A 398 8.22 -13.32 -11.23
C THR A 398 9.64 -13.79 -11.51
N ALA A 399 9.92 -14.41 -12.66
CA ALA A 399 11.26 -14.87 -13.02
C ALA A 399 12.30 -13.73 -13.11
N LYS A 400 11.85 -12.52 -13.47
CA LYS A 400 12.69 -11.32 -13.56
C LYS A 400 12.73 -10.45 -12.30
N GLY A 401 12.01 -10.81 -11.26
CA GLY A 401 11.94 -10.05 -10.00
C GLY A 401 10.61 -10.22 -9.29
N THR A 402 10.53 -9.75 -8.06
CA THR A 402 9.32 -9.86 -7.25
C THR A 402 8.24 -8.88 -7.72
N HIS A 403 6.98 -9.28 -7.56
CA HIS A 403 5.82 -8.42 -7.74
C HIS A 403 5.62 -7.57 -6.48
N PHE A 404 6.20 -6.36 -6.48
CA PHE A 404 6.46 -5.64 -5.21
C PHE A 404 5.45 -4.56 -4.87
N TRP A 405 4.88 -3.88 -5.87
CA TRP A 405 3.98 -2.76 -5.68
C TRP A 405 2.85 -2.76 -6.70
N CYS A 406 1.66 -2.33 -6.27
CA CYS A 406 0.56 -1.98 -7.16
C CYS A 406 -0.21 -0.76 -6.63
N GLY A 407 -0.86 -0.01 -7.52
CA GLY A 407 -1.66 1.14 -7.12
C GLY A 407 -2.49 1.76 -8.24
N PHE A 408 -3.58 2.42 -7.84
CA PHE A 408 -4.31 3.34 -8.69
C PHE A 408 -3.65 4.73 -8.67
N LEU A 409 -3.78 5.46 -9.76
CA LEU A 409 -3.54 6.87 -9.73
C LEU A 409 -4.85 7.55 -9.28
N SER A 410 -4.91 7.93 -8.02
CA SER A 410 -6.00 8.76 -7.51
C SER A 410 -5.55 10.21 -7.59
N MET A 411 -6.16 11.00 -8.47
CA MET A 411 -6.10 12.46 -8.35
C MET A 411 -7.24 12.84 -7.40
N SER A 412 -6.88 13.44 -6.28
CA SER A 412 -7.83 13.94 -5.27
C SER A 412 -8.56 15.17 -5.78
#